data_f3abb9095bed1d1d966d60ecf0eb8c7c
#
_entry.id   f3abb9095bed1d1d966d60ecf0eb8c7c
#
_cell.length_a   1.000
_cell.length_b   1.000
_cell.length_c   1.000
_cell.angle_alpha   90.00
_cell.angle_beta   90.00
_cell.angle_gamma   90.00
#
_symmetry.space_group_name_H-M   'P 1'
#
loop_
_entity.id
_entity.type
_entity.pdbx_description
1 polymer ?
#
loop_
_entity_poly.entity_id
_entity_poly.type
_entity_poly.pdbx_seq_one_letter_code
_entity_poly.pdbx_strand_id
1 'polypeptide(L)'
;MIFGNSDKERLFLLEQLCFGEDWTRDTFFRELESPLSCCEVSRSGGEICAFALGKLAADEAELYQICVHPDLRRRGIAAELLMHFLGSMKARGAAVCFLEVRSRNAPAIALYKSCGFEQISVRKNYYDDDDAVIMRKNITD
;
A
#
# COMPACT_ATOMS: atom_id res chain seq x y z
N MET A 1 2.13 14.57 -3.77
CA MET A 1 3.06 14.89 -2.65
C MET A 1 4.49 14.74 -3.14
N ILE A 2 5.35 15.69 -2.79
CA ILE A 2 6.76 15.65 -3.19
C ILE A 2 7.59 15.32 -1.96
N PHE A 3 8.38 14.26 -2.04
CA PHE A 3 9.32 13.89 -0.98
C PHE A 3 10.73 14.36 -1.34
N GLY A 4 11.46 14.84 -0.34
CA GLY A 4 12.88 15.09 -0.51
C GLY A 4 13.68 13.78 -0.59
N ASN A 5 14.95 13.88 -0.93
CA ASN A 5 15.80 12.71 -1.08
C ASN A 5 15.93 11.90 0.21
N SER A 6 16.02 12.57 1.35
CA SER A 6 16.11 11.90 2.65
C SER A 6 14.87 11.04 2.93
N ASP A 7 13.67 11.57 2.65
CA ASP A 7 12.43 10.83 2.82
C ASP A 7 12.34 9.66 1.85
N LYS A 8 12.72 9.85 0.59
CA LYS A 8 12.71 8.76 -0.40
C LYS A 8 13.64 7.62 0.01
N GLU A 9 14.82 7.93 0.52
CA GLU A 9 15.77 6.92 1.00
C GLU A 9 15.18 6.18 2.20
N ARG A 10 14.53 6.89 3.11
CA ARG A 10 13.89 6.27 4.27
C ARG A 10 12.75 5.36 3.86
N LEU A 11 11.92 5.79 2.89
CA LEU A 11 10.83 4.98 2.36
C LEU A 11 11.35 3.70 1.72
N PHE A 12 12.43 3.80 0.93
CA PHE A 12 13.02 2.63 0.31
C PHE A 12 13.60 1.67 1.33
N LEU A 13 14.24 2.19 2.38
CA LEU A 13 14.72 1.35 3.48
C LEU A 13 13.59 0.55 4.11
N LEU A 14 12.45 1.20 4.38
CA LEU A 14 11.27 0.52 4.92
C LEU A 14 10.74 -0.53 3.95
N GLU A 15 10.69 -0.22 2.66
CA GLU A 15 10.23 -1.15 1.65
C GLU A 15 11.10 -2.42 1.66
N GLN A 16 12.41 -2.26 1.74
CA GLN A 16 13.32 -3.39 1.81
C GLN A 16 13.14 -4.20 3.09
N LEU A 17 12.92 -3.54 4.23
CA LEU A 17 12.68 -4.23 5.50
C LEU A 17 11.40 -5.07 5.48
N CYS A 18 10.37 -4.61 4.76
CA CYS A 18 9.07 -5.28 4.73
C CYS A 18 8.95 -6.31 3.61
N PHE A 19 9.55 -6.03 2.46
CA PHE A 19 9.33 -6.81 1.23
C PHE A 19 10.61 -7.36 0.61
N GLY A 20 11.77 -7.04 1.15
CA GLY A 20 13.05 -7.50 0.61
C GLY A 20 13.36 -6.84 -0.74
N GLU A 21 13.56 -7.65 -1.78
CA GLU A 21 14.01 -7.14 -3.08
C GLU A 21 12.89 -7.08 -4.11
N ASP A 22 11.64 -6.86 -3.68
CA ASP A 22 10.51 -6.80 -4.60
C ASP A 22 10.66 -5.70 -5.65
N TRP A 23 11.18 -4.53 -5.26
CA TRP A 23 11.36 -3.39 -6.16
C TRP A 23 12.81 -2.92 -6.11
N THR A 24 13.34 -2.53 -7.28
CA THR A 24 14.63 -1.87 -7.32
C THR A 24 14.47 -0.43 -6.82
N ARG A 25 15.58 0.17 -6.39
CA ARG A 25 15.60 1.56 -5.93
C ARG A 25 15.08 2.50 -7.02
N ASP A 26 15.53 2.32 -8.26
CA ASP A 26 15.12 3.19 -9.37
C ASP A 26 13.61 3.06 -9.64
N THR A 27 13.08 1.86 -9.63
CA THR A 27 11.64 1.62 -9.84
C THR A 27 10.82 2.24 -8.72
N PHE A 28 11.25 2.04 -7.48
CA PHE A 28 10.56 2.60 -6.32
C PHE A 28 10.55 4.13 -6.34
N PHE A 29 11.70 4.74 -6.61
CA PHE A 29 11.81 6.20 -6.68
C PHE A 29 10.96 6.76 -7.81
N ARG A 30 10.98 6.10 -8.97
CA ARG A 30 10.16 6.52 -10.11
C ARG A 30 8.67 6.50 -9.78
N GLU A 31 8.24 5.47 -9.07
CA GLU A 31 6.84 5.37 -8.64
C GLU A 31 6.48 6.48 -7.65
N LEU A 32 7.35 6.78 -6.70
CA LEU A 32 7.12 7.89 -5.77
C LEU A 32 7.00 9.25 -6.47
N GLU A 33 7.68 9.42 -7.58
CA GLU A 33 7.70 10.67 -8.33
C GLU A 33 6.55 10.79 -9.34
N SER A 34 5.83 9.72 -9.60
CA SER A 34 4.72 9.74 -10.54
C SER A 34 3.59 10.65 -10.04
N PRO A 35 3.05 11.55 -10.90
CA PRO A 35 1.94 12.41 -10.48
C PRO A 35 0.65 11.63 -10.21
N LEU A 36 0.54 10.39 -10.66
CA LEU A 36 -0.62 9.54 -10.42
C LEU A 36 -0.50 8.77 -9.11
N SER A 37 0.69 8.74 -8.51
CA SER A 37 0.93 8.01 -7.26
C SER A 37 0.39 8.76 -6.05
N CYS A 38 0.05 7.99 -5.04
CA CYS A 38 -0.31 8.48 -3.72
C CYS A 38 0.52 7.71 -2.70
N CYS A 39 1.27 8.41 -1.88
CA CYS A 39 2.04 7.80 -0.81
C CYS A 39 1.70 8.51 0.49
N GLU A 40 0.96 7.81 1.35
CA GLU A 40 0.65 8.30 2.69
C GLU A 40 1.68 7.75 3.66
N VAL A 41 2.11 8.58 4.60
CA VAL A 41 3.15 8.17 5.55
C VAL A 41 2.68 8.39 6.97
N SER A 42 3.27 7.62 7.89
CA SER A 42 3.13 7.81 9.32
C SER A 42 4.53 8.05 9.89
N ARG A 43 4.63 8.95 10.88
CA ARG A 43 5.92 9.30 11.49
C ARG A 43 5.92 8.98 12.98
N SER A 44 7.07 8.58 13.46
CA SER A 44 7.31 8.39 14.89
C SER A 44 8.65 9.08 15.23
N GLY A 45 8.60 10.01 16.17
CA GLY A 45 9.78 10.81 16.50
C GLY A 45 10.33 11.62 15.33
N GLY A 46 9.46 12.06 14.42
CA GLY A 46 9.86 12.82 13.24
C GLY A 46 10.34 11.97 12.07
N GLU A 47 10.50 10.68 12.26
CA GLU A 47 10.99 9.76 11.23
C GLU A 47 9.85 8.92 10.65
N ILE A 48 9.86 8.72 9.33
CA ILE A 48 8.84 7.90 8.68
C ILE A 48 8.97 6.46 9.17
N CYS A 49 7.87 5.92 9.71
CA CYS A 49 7.84 4.56 10.24
C CYS A 49 6.88 3.63 9.48
N ALA A 50 6.08 4.18 8.58
CA ALA A 50 5.12 3.40 7.81
C ALA A 50 4.70 4.18 6.57
N PHE A 51 4.27 3.46 5.54
CA PHE A 51 3.73 4.10 4.34
C PHE A 51 2.68 3.20 3.67
N ALA A 52 1.80 3.83 2.92
CA ALA A 52 0.89 3.17 1.98
C ALA A 52 1.12 3.82 0.61
N LEU A 53 1.43 3.01 -0.39
CA LEU A 53 1.76 3.48 -1.74
C LEU A 53 0.80 2.86 -2.74
N GLY A 54 0.24 3.69 -3.59
CA GLY A 54 -0.63 3.24 -4.66
C GLY A 54 -0.71 4.25 -5.77
N LYS A 55 -1.63 4.03 -6.69
CA LYS A 55 -1.75 4.80 -7.91
C LYS A 55 -3.22 4.96 -8.29
N LEU A 56 -3.53 6.12 -8.86
CA LEU A 56 -4.85 6.40 -9.40
C LEU A 56 -4.79 6.41 -10.92
N ALA A 57 -5.65 5.62 -11.56
CA ALA A 57 -5.84 5.63 -13.01
C ALA A 57 -7.33 5.80 -13.27
N ALA A 58 -7.73 6.92 -13.89
CA ALA A 58 -9.11 7.32 -14.05
C ALA A 58 -9.80 7.39 -12.69
N ASP A 59 -10.85 6.60 -12.44
CA ASP A 59 -11.54 6.56 -11.15
C ASP A 59 -11.20 5.31 -10.33
N GLU A 60 -10.14 4.57 -10.71
CA GLU A 60 -9.72 3.35 -10.02
C GLU A 60 -8.39 3.57 -9.32
N ALA A 61 -8.39 3.35 -8.01
CA ALA A 61 -7.18 3.32 -7.23
C ALA A 61 -6.66 1.89 -7.11
N GLU A 62 -5.36 1.74 -7.04
CA GLU A 62 -4.71 0.47 -6.76
C GLU A 62 -3.72 0.67 -5.63
N LEU A 63 -3.86 -0.13 -4.58
CA LEU A 63 -2.89 -0.16 -3.49
C LEU A 63 -1.79 -1.14 -3.86
N TYR A 64 -0.55 -0.66 -3.94
CA TYR A 64 0.61 -1.49 -4.28
C TYR A 64 1.26 -2.08 -3.04
N GLN A 65 1.53 -1.24 -2.05
CA GLN A 65 2.24 -1.66 -0.85
C GLN A 65 1.72 -0.91 0.36
N ILE A 66 1.65 -1.62 1.48
CA ILE A 66 1.48 -1.01 2.79
C ILE A 66 2.53 -1.63 3.70
N CYS A 67 3.28 -0.79 4.38
CA CYS A 67 4.46 -1.20 5.13
C CYS A 67 4.50 -0.48 6.46
N VAL A 68 4.73 -1.25 7.53
CA VAL A 68 4.95 -0.71 8.87
C VAL A 68 6.27 -1.26 9.37
N HIS A 69 7.12 -0.39 9.92
CA HIS A 69 8.39 -0.81 10.50
C HIS A 69 8.14 -1.98 11.46
N PRO A 70 8.95 -3.06 11.38
CA PRO A 70 8.72 -4.27 12.19
C PRO A 70 8.55 -4.01 13.69
N ASP A 71 9.26 -3.03 14.24
CA ASP A 71 9.20 -2.71 15.66
C ASP A 71 7.89 -2.04 16.09
N LEU A 72 7.08 -1.57 15.12
CA LEU A 72 5.87 -0.81 15.39
C LEU A 72 4.60 -1.53 14.94
N ARG A 73 4.70 -2.80 14.60
CA ARG A 73 3.55 -3.60 14.18
C ARG A 73 2.61 -3.87 15.35
N ARG A 74 1.35 -4.24 15.04
CA ARG A 74 0.29 -4.55 16.02
C ARG A 74 -0.15 -3.35 16.85
N ARG A 75 -0.01 -2.13 16.32
CA ARG A 75 -0.44 -0.89 16.98
C ARG A 75 -1.54 -0.17 16.22
N GLY A 76 -2.12 -0.82 15.21
CA GLY A 76 -3.19 -0.23 14.41
C GLY A 76 -2.73 0.77 13.37
N ILE A 77 -1.43 0.93 13.17
CA ILE A 77 -0.87 1.92 12.24
C ILE A 77 -1.28 1.60 10.80
N ALA A 78 -1.22 0.32 10.40
CA ALA A 78 -1.57 -0.09 9.04
C ALA A 78 -3.03 0.23 8.72
N ALA A 79 -3.96 -0.06 9.62
CA ALA A 79 -5.37 0.21 9.43
C ALA A 79 -5.64 1.71 9.29
N GLU A 80 -5.05 2.51 10.17
CA GLU A 80 -5.20 3.96 10.13
C GLU A 80 -4.64 4.52 8.84
N LEU A 81 -3.44 4.07 8.44
CA LEU A 81 -2.77 4.52 7.24
C LEU A 81 -3.57 4.15 5.98
N LEU A 82 -4.12 2.94 5.95
CA LEU A 82 -4.96 2.50 4.84
C LEU A 82 -6.20 3.39 4.70
N MET A 83 -6.84 3.75 5.81
CA MET A 83 -8.01 4.63 5.77
C MET A 83 -7.62 6.03 5.27
N HIS A 84 -6.46 6.55 5.65
CA HIS A 84 -5.94 7.80 5.11
C HIS A 84 -5.68 7.71 3.60
N PHE A 85 -5.09 6.62 3.15
CA PHE A 85 -4.85 6.39 1.72
C PHE A 85 -6.17 6.38 0.95
N LEU A 86 -7.16 5.65 1.43
CA LEU A 86 -8.48 5.59 0.77
C LEU A 86 -9.16 6.96 0.74
N GLY A 87 -9.03 7.73 1.81
CA GLY A 87 -9.57 9.09 1.87
C GLY A 87 -8.90 10.02 0.86
N SER A 88 -7.58 9.93 0.72
CA SER A 88 -6.83 10.71 -0.27
C SER A 88 -7.23 10.33 -1.69
N MET A 89 -7.40 9.05 -1.96
CA MET A 89 -7.82 8.59 -3.28
C MET A 89 -9.25 9.02 -3.60
N LYS A 90 -10.14 8.96 -2.62
CA LYS A 90 -11.50 9.46 -2.78
C LYS A 90 -11.52 10.95 -3.12
N ALA A 91 -10.72 11.74 -2.42
CA ALA A 91 -10.61 13.16 -2.68
C ALA A 91 -10.08 13.47 -4.08
N ARG A 92 -9.32 12.55 -4.67
CA ARG A 92 -8.77 12.68 -6.03
C ARG A 92 -9.70 12.08 -7.10
N GLY A 93 -10.87 11.60 -6.73
CA GLY A 93 -11.88 11.12 -7.67
C GLY A 93 -11.97 9.60 -7.81
N ALA A 94 -11.29 8.84 -6.98
CA ALA A 94 -11.39 7.39 -7.04
C ALA A 94 -12.76 6.91 -6.56
N ALA A 95 -13.35 5.99 -7.31
CA ALA A 95 -14.63 5.37 -6.96
C ALA A 95 -14.43 4.00 -6.32
N VAL A 96 -13.30 3.37 -6.58
CA VAL A 96 -13.01 2.00 -6.17
C VAL A 96 -11.51 1.84 -5.95
N CYS A 97 -11.15 0.93 -5.05
CA CYS A 97 -9.75 0.57 -4.83
C CYS A 97 -9.58 -0.94 -4.98
N PHE A 98 -8.55 -1.35 -5.70
CA PHE A 98 -8.17 -2.75 -5.88
C PHE A 98 -6.82 -2.99 -5.23
N LEU A 99 -6.58 -4.24 -4.84
CA LEU A 99 -5.27 -4.70 -4.38
C LEU A 99 -5.08 -6.17 -4.71
N GLU A 100 -3.81 -6.60 -4.74
CA GLU A 100 -3.45 -8.01 -4.83
C GLU A 100 -2.64 -8.37 -3.60
N VAL A 101 -2.91 -9.53 -3.03
CA VAL A 101 -2.21 -10.02 -1.84
C VAL A 101 -1.98 -11.51 -1.97
N ARG A 102 -0.83 -12.01 -1.47
CA ARG A 102 -0.55 -13.44 -1.44
C ARG A 102 -1.60 -14.15 -0.60
N SER A 103 -2.08 -15.31 -1.08
CA SER A 103 -3.12 -16.05 -0.37
C SER A 103 -2.64 -16.53 1.02
N ARG A 104 -1.33 -16.72 1.19
CA ARG A 104 -0.75 -17.12 2.47
C ARG A 104 -0.63 -15.98 3.47
N ASN A 105 -0.80 -14.74 3.03
CA ASN A 105 -0.63 -13.59 3.92
C ASN A 105 -1.94 -13.32 4.68
N ALA A 106 -2.25 -14.20 5.63
CA ALA A 106 -3.48 -14.11 6.40
C ALA A 106 -3.62 -12.81 7.20
N PRO A 107 -2.55 -12.28 7.84
CA PRO A 107 -2.67 -11.01 8.54
C PRO A 107 -3.06 -9.84 7.64
N ALA A 108 -2.48 -9.78 6.43
CA ALA A 108 -2.82 -8.70 5.48
C ALA A 108 -4.26 -8.84 4.99
N ILE A 109 -4.68 -10.06 4.65
CA ILE A 109 -6.06 -10.30 4.21
C ILE A 109 -7.05 -9.90 5.30
N ALA A 110 -6.76 -10.23 6.56
CA ALA A 110 -7.62 -9.85 7.68
C ALA A 110 -7.69 -8.32 7.83
N LEU A 111 -6.56 -7.63 7.68
CA LEU A 111 -6.51 -6.17 7.68
C LEU A 111 -7.41 -5.58 6.60
N TYR A 112 -7.26 -6.05 5.37
CA TYR A 112 -8.04 -5.52 4.25
C TYR A 112 -9.53 -5.77 4.43
N LYS A 113 -9.91 -6.96 4.89
CA LYS A 113 -11.32 -7.26 5.19
C LYS A 113 -11.86 -6.35 6.27
N SER A 114 -11.08 -6.10 7.32
CA SER A 114 -11.51 -5.22 8.41
C SER A 114 -11.72 -3.77 7.93
N CYS A 115 -11.05 -3.39 6.85
CA CYS A 115 -11.19 -2.06 6.25
C CYS A 115 -12.23 -2.02 5.12
N GLY A 116 -12.98 -3.11 4.93
CA GLY A 116 -14.09 -3.13 3.98
C GLY A 116 -13.79 -3.70 2.60
N PHE A 117 -12.60 -4.26 2.41
CA PHE A 117 -12.28 -4.94 1.15
C PHE A 117 -12.94 -6.31 1.08
N GLU A 118 -13.36 -6.70 -0.12
CA GLU A 118 -13.94 -8.02 -0.39
C GLU A 118 -13.11 -8.73 -1.43
N GLN A 119 -12.96 -10.04 -1.27
CA GLN A 119 -12.30 -10.87 -2.27
C GLN A 119 -13.21 -11.02 -3.48
N ILE A 120 -12.67 -10.73 -4.67
CA ILE A 120 -13.44 -10.84 -5.91
C ILE A 120 -12.89 -11.90 -6.86
N SER A 121 -11.61 -12.29 -6.70
CA SER A 121 -10.97 -13.21 -7.63
C SER A 121 -9.72 -13.79 -7.01
N VAL A 122 -9.22 -14.87 -7.61
CA VAL A 122 -7.93 -15.46 -7.29
C VAL A 122 -7.19 -15.73 -8.60
N ARG A 123 -5.95 -15.26 -8.69
CA ARG A 123 -5.05 -15.60 -9.81
C ARG A 123 -4.17 -16.76 -9.36
N LYS A 124 -4.42 -17.94 -9.91
CA LYS A 124 -3.67 -19.13 -9.57
C LYS A 124 -2.22 -19.02 -10.03
N ASN A 125 -1.29 -19.38 -9.16
CA ASN A 125 0.15 -19.41 -9.45
C ASN A 125 0.69 -18.06 -9.97
N TYR A 126 0.09 -16.95 -9.53
CA TYR A 126 0.52 -15.61 -9.94
C TYR A 126 1.92 -15.31 -9.41
N TYR A 127 2.16 -15.67 -8.15
CA TYR A 127 3.51 -15.69 -7.57
C TYR A 127 4.12 -17.07 -7.82
N ASP A 128 5.43 -17.19 -7.85
CA ASP A 128 6.09 -18.47 -8.10
C ASP A 128 5.68 -19.56 -7.11
N ASP A 129 5.36 -19.18 -5.89
CA ASP A 129 5.07 -20.08 -4.78
C ASP A 129 3.68 -19.92 -4.18
N ASP A 130 2.83 -19.07 -4.75
CA ASP A 130 1.52 -18.78 -4.15
C ASP A 130 0.57 -18.17 -5.17
N ASP A 131 -0.71 -18.17 -4.82
CA ASP A 131 -1.77 -17.52 -5.57
C ASP A 131 -1.89 -16.05 -5.16
N ALA A 132 -2.43 -15.21 -6.03
CA ALA A 132 -2.80 -13.85 -5.71
C ALA A 132 -4.29 -13.76 -5.44
N VAL A 133 -4.65 -13.24 -4.28
CA VAL A 133 -6.03 -12.90 -3.95
C VAL A 133 -6.27 -11.46 -4.39
N ILE A 134 -7.28 -11.24 -5.23
CA ILE A 134 -7.65 -9.91 -5.69
C ILE A 134 -8.80 -9.42 -4.82
N MET A 135 -8.63 -8.23 -4.26
CA MET A 135 -9.62 -7.63 -3.38
C MET A 135 -10.05 -6.26 -3.89
N ARG A 136 -11.26 -5.87 -3.54
CA ARG A 136 -11.87 -4.63 -4.02
C ARG A 136 -12.67 -3.97 -2.90
N LYS A 137 -12.64 -2.65 -2.88
CA LYS A 137 -13.50 -1.85 -2.00
C LYS A 137 -14.09 -0.69 -2.77
N ASN A 138 -15.41 -0.51 -2.68
CA ASN A 138 -16.04 0.73 -3.13
C ASN A 138 -15.71 1.84 -2.12
N ILE A 139 -15.30 3.00 -2.62
CA ILE A 139 -14.97 4.14 -1.78
C ILE A 139 -15.85 5.35 -2.05
N THR A 140 -16.77 5.21 -3.00
CA THR A 140 -17.93 6.11 -3.14
C THR A 140 -19.09 5.45 -2.42
N ASP A 141 -19.63 6.08 -1.48
CA ASP A 141 -20.77 5.49 -0.76
C ASP A 141 -22.07 6.24 -1.02
#